data_57e8bb0be100ba762dfa6cf4874f5171
#
_entry.id   57e8bb0be100ba762dfa6cf4874f5171
#
_cell.length_a   1.000
_cell.length_b   1.000
_cell.length_c   1.000
_cell.angle_alpha   90.00
_cell.angle_beta   90.00
_cell.angle_gamma   90.00
#
_symmetry.space_group_name_H-M   'P 1'
#
loop_
_entity.id
_entity.type
_entity.pdbx_description
1 polymer ?
#
loop_
_entity_poly.entity_id
_entity_poly.type
_entity_poly.pdbx_seq_one_letter_code
_entity_poly.pdbx_strand_id
1 'polypeptide(L)'
;GENIKREINSMPGIFRYSIDRIDEELEELKKLGISSILLFGVPLHKDECATEGYNENGVIQNAIRYIKKKYPEFLVIGDVCCCEYTSHGHCGILDEKGNVKNDETLEVLSKIALSYAKAGVDIVAPSDMMDGRVRKISEVLSENGFNNIPIMCYSVKYSSSFYGPFREAA
;
A
#
# COMPACT_ATOMS: atom_id res chain seq x y z
N GLY A 1 3.71 6.16 -13.99
CA GLY A 1 3.83 7.23 -14.99
C GLY A 1 4.62 8.40 -14.42
N GLU A 2 4.86 9.40 -15.24
CA GLU A 2 5.59 10.61 -14.89
C GLU A 2 4.69 11.84 -15.09
N ASN A 3 4.97 12.91 -14.36
CA ASN A 3 4.30 14.21 -14.42
C ASN A 3 2.77 14.11 -14.20
N ILE A 4 2.34 13.23 -13.28
CA ILE A 4 0.92 13.02 -12.98
C ILE A 4 0.57 13.76 -11.69
N LYS A 5 -0.42 14.66 -11.80
CA LYS A 5 -1.24 15.18 -10.71
C LYS A 5 -2.68 15.12 -11.20
N ARG A 6 -3.42 14.10 -10.81
CA ARG A 6 -4.77 13.84 -11.30
C ARG A 6 -5.76 13.81 -10.16
N GLU A 7 -6.74 14.67 -10.20
CA GLU A 7 -7.81 14.71 -9.22
C GLU A 7 -8.67 13.43 -9.27
N ILE A 8 -9.08 12.97 -8.11
CA ILE A 8 -10.00 11.84 -7.96
C ILE A 8 -11.41 12.42 -8.00
N ASN A 9 -12.18 12.13 -9.06
CA ASN A 9 -13.47 12.79 -9.30
C ASN A 9 -14.46 12.64 -8.14
N SER A 10 -14.46 11.49 -7.48
CA SER A 10 -15.32 11.21 -6.32
C SER A 10 -14.82 11.85 -5.02
N MET A 11 -13.64 12.46 -5.02
CA MET A 11 -12.99 13.08 -3.85
C MET A 11 -12.42 14.45 -4.23
N PRO A 12 -13.25 15.49 -4.39
CA PRO A 12 -12.81 16.81 -4.82
C PRO A 12 -11.68 17.38 -3.95
N GLY A 13 -10.62 17.89 -4.60
CA GLY A 13 -9.42 18.39 -3.93
C GLY A 13 -8.40 17.32 -3.53
N ILE A 14 -8.68 16.05 -3.78
CA ILE A 14 -7.74 14.94 -3.54
C ILE A 14 -7.17 14.44 -4.85
N PHE A 15 -5.86 14.22 -4.87
CA PHE A 15 -5.13 13.92 -6.11
C PHE A 15 -4.34 12.61 -6.01
N ARG A 16 -4.17 11.96 -7.15
CA ARG A 16 -3.12 10.95 -7.36
C ARG A 16 -1.90 11.64 -7.90
N TYR A 17 -0.74 11.29 -7.39
CA TYR A 17 0.55 11.83 -7.80
C TYR A 17 1.45 10.75 -8.37
N SER A 18 2.21 11.08 -9.41
CA SER A 18 3.44 10.35 -9.70
C SER A 18 4.56 10.76 -8.74
N ILE A 19 5.58 9.91 -8.59
CA ILE A 19 6.66 10.13 -7.61
C ILE A 19 7.37 11.47 -7.83
N ASP A 20 7.57 11.88 -9.09
CA ASP A 20 8.17 13.16 -9.46
C ASP A 20 7.31 14.38 -9.15
N ARG A 21 6.04 14.21 -8.80
CA ARG A 21 5.09 15.28 -8.47
C ARG A 21 4.62 15.27 -7.02
N ILE A 22 5.03 14.28 -6.21
CA ILE A 22 4.59 14.15 -4.82
C ILE A 22 5.16 15.23 -3.90
N ASP A 23 6.23 15.91 -4.32
CA ASP A 23 6.89 16.95 -3.53
C ASP A 23 5.96 18.10 -3.15
N GLU A 24 5.06 18.48 -4.05
CA GLU A 24 4.10 19.55 -3.79
C GLU A 24 3.25 19.25 -2.55
N GLU A 25 2.78 18.00 -2.46
CA GLU A 25 1.97 17.53 -1.33
C GLU A 25 2.82 17.42 -0.06
N LEU A 26 4.00 16.82 -0.15
CA LEU A 26 4.87 16.62 1.01
C LEU A 26 5.33 17.95 1.63
N GLU A 27 5.63 18.95 0.82
CA GLU A 27 6.00 20.28 1.32
C GLU A 27 4.81 21.00 1.99
N GLU A 28 3.58 20.79 1.50
CA GLU A 28 2.39 21.32 2.14
C GLU A 28 2.12 20.62 3.48
N LEU A 29 2.15 19.29 3.54
CA LEU A 29 2.00 18.51 4.75
C LEU A 29 3.03 18.92 5.81
N LYS A 30 4.27 19.14 5.41
CA LYS A 30 5.33 19.62 6.28
C LYS A 30 5.03 20.99 6.88
N LYS A 31 4.51 21.95 6.10
CA LYS A 31 4.09 23.27 6.59
C LYS A 31 2.94 23.19 7.59
N LEU A 32 2.07 22.18 7.44
CA LEU A 32 0.97 21.91 8.35
C LEU A 32 1.38 21.13 9.61
N GLY A 33 2.66 20.75 9.73
CA GLY A 33 3.18 19.98 10.86
C GLY A 33 2.78 18.50 10.84
N ILE A 34 2.35 17.98 9.69
CA ILE A 34 2.05 16.55 9.51
C ILE A 34 3.35 15.83 9.23
N SER A 35 3.67 14.82 10.04
CA SER A 35 4.94 14.09 10.01
C SER A 35 4.81 12.62 9.61
N SER A 36 3.59 12.14 9.30
CA SER A 36 3.35 10.76 8.88
C SER A 36 2.41 10.69 7.70
N ILE A 37 2.68 9.76 6.78
CA ILE A 37 1.89 9.55 5.57
C ILE A 37 1.62 8.07 5.35
N LEU A 38 0.43 7.76 4.84
CA LEU A 38 0.05 6.43 4.43
C LEU A 38 -0.03 6.38 2.89
N LEU A 39 0.72 5.46 2.29
CA LEU A 39 0.83 5.32 0.84
C LEU A 39 -0.08 4.20 0.33
N PHE A 40 -0.84 4.50 -0.73
CA PHE A 40 -1.62 3.57 -1.54
C PHE A 40 -1.08 3.57 -2.97
N GLY A 41 -0.88 2.40 -3.55
CA GLY A 41 -0.26 2.27 -4.87
C GLY A 41 -1.28 2.07 -5.98
N VAL A 42 -1.12 2.83 -7.07
CA VAL A 42 -1.89 2.59 -8.30
C VAL A 42 -0.90 2.23 -9.41
N PRO A 43 -0.66 0.93 -9.66
CA PRO A 43 0.28 0.49 -10.68
C PRO A 43 -0.29 0.70 -12.08
N LEU A 44 0.59 0.68 -13.10
CA LEU A 44 0.19 0.74 -14.51
C LEU A 44 -0.39 -0.59 -15.01
N HIS A 45 0.04 -1.70 -14.43
CA HIS A 45 -0.40 -3.04 -14.78
C HIS A 45 -0.95 -3.74 -13.54
N LYS A 46 -2.02 -4.47 -13.73
CA LYS A 46 -2.66 -5.30 -12.70
C LYS A 46 -2.85 -6.70 -13.26
N ASP A 47 -2.69 -7.71 -12.42
CA ASP A 47 -2.91 -9.11 -12.76
C ASP A 47 -3.74 -9.84 -11.68
N GLU A 48 -4.02 -11.11 -11.88
CA GLU A 48 -4.81 -11.90 -10.92
C GLU A 48 -4.02 -12.25 -9.64
N CYS A 49 -2.68 -12.14 -9.69
CA CYS A 49 -1.77 -12.53 -8.61
C CYS A 49 -1.18 -11.34 -7.85
N ALA A 50 -1.56 -10.11 -8.16
CA ALA A 50 -1.06 -8.88 -7.55
C ALA A 50 0.48 -8.75 -7.62
N THR A 51 1.10 -9.17 -8.75
CA THR A 51 2.56 -9.25 -8.87
C THR A 51 3.25 -7.90 -8.73
N GLU A 52 2.63 -6.81 -9.19
CA GLU A 52 3.16 -5.44 -9.03
C GLU A 52 3.23 -5.00 -7.56
N GLY A 53 2.44 -5.60 -6.67
CA GLY A 53 2.45 -5.28 -5.23
C GLY A 53 3.79 -5.59 -4.55
N TYR A 54 4.48 -6.64 -4.99
CA TYR A 54 5.79 -7.06 -4.45
C TYR A 54 6.96 -6.92 -5.43
N ASN A 55 6.73 -6.22 -6.55
CA ASN A 55 7.80 -5.86 -7.47
C ASN A 55 8.79 -4.91 -6.78
N GLU A 56 10.08 -5.26 -6.74
CA GLU A 56 11.11 -4.43 -6.09
C GLU A 56 11.22 -3.02 -6.69
N ASN A 57 10.82 -2.85 -7.95
CA ASN A 57 10.73 -1.57 -8.64
C ASN A 57 9.28 -1.07 -8.78
N GLY A 58 8.36 -1.60 -7.98
CA GLY A 58 6.97 -1.19 -7.94
C GLY A 58 6.78 0.27 -7.50
N VAL A 59 5.58 0.78 -7.72
CA VAL A 59 5.27 2.20 -7.47
C VAL A 59 5.48 2.59 -6.01
N ILE A 60 5.06 1.75 -5.06
CA ILE A 60 5.20 2.04 -3.63
C ILE A 60 6.63 1.89 -3.16
N GLN A 61 7.35 0.84 -3.60
CA GLN A 61 8.76 0.63 -3.26
C GLN A 61 9.62 1.81 -3.73
N ASN A 62 9.36 2.32 -4.93
CA ASN A 62 10.04 3.51 -5.46
C ASN A 62 9.65 4.78 -4.69
N ALA A 63 8.37 4.95 -4.34
CA ALA A 63 7.90 6.09 -3.55
C ALA A 63 8.54 6.09 -2.15
N ILE A 64 8.57 4.95 -1.46
CA ILE A 64 9.22 4.80 -0.15
C ILE A 64 10.69 5.25 -0.24
N ARG A 65 11.46 4.68 -1.19
CA ARG A 65 12.87 5.05 -1.37
C ARG A 65 13.06 6.53 -1.64
N TYR A 66 12.22 7.10 -2.50
CA TYR A 66 12.27 8.53 -2.83
C TYR A 66 12.01 9.40 -1.61
N ILE A 67 10.93 9.12 -0.88
CA ILE A 67 10.52 9.91 0.29
C ILE A 67 11.57 9.78 1.40
N LYS A 68 12.00 8.57 1.74
CA LYS A 68 13.03 8.35 2.79
C LYS A 68 14.36 9.00 2.46
N LYS A 69 14.71 9.14 1.18
CA LYS A 69 15.92 9.84 0.75
C LYS A 69 15.80 11.36 0.83
N LYS A 70 14.66 11.92 0.41
CA LYS A 70 14.47 13.37 0.25
C LYS A 70 13.84 14.02 1.47
N TYR A 71 12.97 13.30 2.15
CA TYR A 71 12.18 13.74 3.29
C TYR A 71 12.30 12.74 4.46
N PRO A 72 13.51 12.53 5.01
CA PRO A 72 13.76 11.50 6.02
C PRO A 72 12.98 11.72 7.33
N GLU A 73 12.46 12.93 7.54
CA GLU A 73 11.62 13.28 8.69
C GLU A 73 10.22 12.68 8.65
N PHE A 74 9.70 12.30 7.47
CA PHE A 74 8.40 11.64 7.38
C PHE A 74 8.47 10.19 7.84
N LEU A 75 7.52 9.83 8.68
CA LEU A 75 7.19 8.45 8.97
C LEU A 75 6.31 7.90 7.84
N VAL A 76 6.85 6.96 7.09
CA VAL A 76 6.20 6.38 5.91
C VAL A 76 5.51 5.08 6.27
N ILE A 77 4.20 5.02 6.05
CA ILE A 77 3.36 3.85 6.28
C ILE A 77 2.96 3.31 4.91
N GLY A 78 3.15 2.01 4.68
CA GLY A 78 2.73 1.34 3.43
C GLY A 78 1.47 0.52 3.65
N ASP A 79 0.41 0.79 2.89
CA ASP A 79 -0.78 -0.08 2.88
C ASP A 79 -0.43 -1.44 2.27
N VAL A 80 -0.82 -2.52 2.92
CA VAL A 80 -0.57 -3.88 2.45
C VAL A 80 -1.89 -4.54 2.11
N CYS A 81 -2.22 -4.54 0.82
CA CYS A 81 -3.42 -5.19 0.29
C CYS A 81 -3.16 -5.67 -1.14
N CYS A 82 -3.98 -6.59 -1.63
CA CYS A 82 -3.95 -7.03 -3.02
C CYS A 82 -4.84 -6.19 -3.94
N CYS A 83 -5.89 -5.53 -3.42
CA CYS A 83 -6.91 -4.86 -4.25
C CYS A 83 -6.37 -3.76 -5.17
N GLU A 84 -5.29 -3.11 -4.79
CA GLU A 84 -4.60 -2.10 -5.59
C GLU A 84 -3.93 -2.70 -6.83
N TYR A 85 -3.55 -3.99 -6.76
CA TYR A 85 -2.68 -4.68 -7.73
C TYR A 85 -3.41 -5.78 -8.50
N THR A 86 -4.56 -6.27 -8.01
CA THR A 86 -5.35 -7.28 -8.70
C THR A 86 -6.23 -6.68 -9.80
N SER A 87 -6.34 -7.39 -10.93
CA SER A 87 -7.16 -6.98 -12.07
C SER A 87 -8.66 -6.98 -11.74
N HIS A 88 -9.08 -7.81 -10.80
CA HIS A 88 -10.46 -7.91 -10.31
C HIS A 88 -10.79 -7.02 -9.11
N GLY A 89 -9.79 -6.33 -8.52
CA GLY A 89 -9.97 -5.40 -7.40
C GLY A 89 -10.30 -6.04 -6.04
N HIS A 90 -10.22 -7.36 -5.90
CA HIS A 90 -10.36 -8.04 -4.61
C HIS A 90 -9.08 -7.98 -3.78
N CYS A 91 -9.25 -7.98 -2.45
CA CYS A 91 -8.16 -7.95 -1.49
C CYS A 91 -7.38 -9.27 -1.38
N GLY A 92 -7.71 -10.27 -2.17
CA GLY A 92 -7.06 -11.59 -2.14
C GLY A 92 -7.10 -12.30 -3.48
N ILE A 93 -6.33 -13.38 -3.59
CA ILE A 93 -6.29 -14.27 -4.75
C ILE A 93 -7.60 -15.06 -4.81
N LEU A 94 -8.17 -15.17 -6.00
CA LEU A 94 -9.45 -15.87 -6.21
C LEU A 94 -9.27 -17.27 -6.79
N ASP A 95 -10.20 -18.16 -6.46
CA ASP A 95 -10.38 -19.42 -7.16
C ASP A 95 -11.23 -19.24 -8.44
N GLU A 96 -11.41 -20.32 -9.21
CA GLU A 96 -12.22 -20.31 -10.44
C GLU A 96 -13.70 -19.95 -10.20
N LYS A 97 -14.18 -20.03 -8.97
CA LYS A 97 -15.55 -19.70 -8.55
C LYS A 97 -15.67 -18.29 -7.98
N GLY A 98 -14.57 -17.55 -7.90
CA GLY A 98 -14.53 -16.20 -7.33
C GLY A 98 -14.43 -16.16 -5.80
N ASN A 99 -14.12 -17.28 -5.12
CA ASN A 99 -13.90 -17.27 -3.69
C ASN A 99 -12.45 -16.91 -3.38
N VAL A 100 -12.23 -16.18 -2.29
CA VAL A 100 -10.90 -15.80 -1.85
C VAL A 100 -10.16 -17.00 -1.26
N LYS A 101 -8.96 -17.24 -1.75
CA LYS A 101 -8.01 -18.23 -1.24
C LYS A 101 -7.16 -17.60 -0.14
N ASN A 102 -7.57 -17.81 1.10
CA ASN A 102 -6.92 -17.17 2.27
C ASN A 102 -5.42 -17.43 2.32
N ASP A 103 -5.01 -18.69 2.30
CA ASP A 103 -3.61 -19.07 2.57
C ASP A 103 -2.68 -18.62 1.44
N GLU A 104 -3.10 -18.75 0.18
CA GLU A 104 -2.33 -18.24 -0.96
C GLU A 104 -2.23 -16.70 -0.91
N THR A 105 -3.29 -16.02 -0.44
CA THR A 105 -3.26 -14.58 -0.25
C THR A 105 -2.28 -14.15 0.83
N LEU A 106 -2.16 -14.91 1.94
CA LEU A 106 -1.18 -14.63 2.99
C LEU A 106 0.25 -14.61 2.45
N GLU A 107 0.59 -15.52 1.52
CA GLU A 107 1.90 -15.54 0.88
C GLU A 107 2.15 -14.26 0.06
N VAL A 108 1.15 -13.77 -0.67
CA VAL A 108 1.26 -12.54 -1.46
C VAL A 108 1.40 -11.32 -0.54
N LEU A 109 0.55 -11.20 0.48
CA LEU A 109 0.61 -10.08 1.45
C LEU A 109 1.95 -10.01 2.16
N SER A 110 2.51 -11.16 2.55
CA SER A 110 3.82 -11.20 3.19
C SER A 110 4.95 -10.76 2.25
N LYS A 111 4.88 -11.10 0.96
CA LYS A 111 5.83 -10.60 -0.06
C LYS A 111 5.71 -9.09 -0.25
N ILE A 112 4.49 -8.55 -0.28
CA ILE A 112 4.25 -7.10 -0.37
C ILE A 112 4.90 -6.41 0.84
N ALA A 113 4.59 -6.84 2.06
CA ALA A 113 5.14 -6.27 3.28
C ALA A 113 6.68 -6.34 3.31
N LEU A 114 7.26 -7.47 2.93
CA LEU A 114 8.72 -7.64 2.86
C LEU A 114 9.36 -6.72 1.82
N SER A 115 8.73 -6.53 0.66
CA SER A 115 9.25 -5.63 -0.37
C SER A 115 9.26 -4.17 0.09
N TYR A 116 8.26 -3.76 0.87
CA TYR A 116 8.22 -2.42 1.49
C TYR A 116 9.29 -2.27 2.57
N ALA A 117 9.50 -3.31 3.39
CA ALA A 117 10.56 -3.34 4.39
C ALA A 117 11.94 -3.15 3.75
N LYS A 118 12.23 -3.88 2.66
CA LYS A 118 13.46 -3.72 1.87
C LYS A 118 13.61 -2.33 1.25
N ALA A 119 12.50 -1.67 0.92
CA ALA A 119 12.49 -0.30 0.40
C ALA A 119 12.70 0.77 1.49
N GLY A 120 12.60 0.41 2.78
CA GLY A 120 12.84 1.30 3.92
C GLY A 120 11.57 1.93 4.52
N VAL A 121 10.41 1.26 4.41
CA VAL A 121 9.18 1.67 5.08
C VAL A 121 9.35 1.68 6.60
N ASP A 122 8.68 2.61 7.28
CA ASP A 122 8.72 2.66 8.75
C ASP A 122 7.66 1.76 9.39
N ILE A 123 6.48 1.63 8.76
CA ILE A 123 5.36 0.81 9.24
C ILE A 123 4.68 0.11 8.05
N VAL A 124 4.30 -1.14 8.22
CA VAL A 124 3.41 -1.84 7.27
C VAL A 124 1.99 -1.91 7.82
N ALA A 125 0.98 -1.60 6.99
CA ALA A 125 -0.41 -1.47 7.42
C ALA A 125 -1.34 -2.41 6.63
N PRO A 126 -1.48 -3.68 7.04
CA PRO A 126 -2.36 -4.62 6.35
C PRO A 126 -3.83 -4.23 6.47
N SER A 127 -4.43 -3.88 5.35
CA SER A 127 -5.81 -3.42 5.22
C SER A 127 -6.76 -4.47 4.64
N ASP A 128 -6.24 -5.62 4.27
CA ASP A 128 -7.01 -6.78 3.82
C ASP A 128 -7.83 -7.42 4.95
N MET A 129 -8.52 -8.52 4.64
CA MET A 129 -9.41 -9.24 5.56
C MET A 129 -9.00 -10.71 5.77
N MET A 130 -7.73 -11.08 5.45
CA MET A 130 -7.27 -12.47 5.55
C MET A 130 -7.05 -12.88 7.00
N ASP A 131 -7.50 -14.08 7.31
CA ASP A 131 -7.23 -14.68 8.62
C ASP A 131 -5.76 -15.05 8.75
N GLY A 132 -5.15 -14.70 9.90
CA GLY A 132 -3.74 -14.98 10.17
C GLY A 132 -2.72 -14.03 9.54
N ARG A 133 -3.13 -12.96 8.81
CA ARG A 133 -2.22 -12.05 8.09
C ARG A 133 -1.16 -11.39 8.95
N VAL A 134 -1.51 -10.94 10.15
CA VAL A 134 -0.56 -10.28 11.06
C VAL A 134 0.57 -11.23 11.45
N ARG A 135 0.21 -12.47 11.78
CA ARG A 135 1.19 -13.51 12.12
C ARG A 135 2.11 -13.80 10.94
N LYS A 136 1.54 -14.05 9.74
CA LYS A 136 2.34 -14.36 8.55
C LYS A 136 3.29 -13.24 8.16
N ILE A 137 2.83 -11.99 8.19
CA ILE A 137 3.68 -10.81 7.91
C ILE A 137 4.79 -10.71 8.96
N SER A 138 4.47 -10.85 10.25
CA SER A 138 5.44 -10.79 11.35
C SER A 138 6.53 -11.85 11.22
N GLU A 139 6.15 -13.09 10.90
CA GLU A 139 7.08 -14.19 10.68
C GLU A 139 8.05 -13.88 9.54
N VAL A 140 7.53 -13.48 8.37
CA VAL A 140 8.35 -13.18 7.18
C VAL A 140 9.27 -11.98 7.42
N LEU A 141 8.79 -10.92 8.06
CA LEU A 141 9.63 -9.77 8.40
C LEU A 141 10.76 -10.19 9.35
N SER A 142 10.46 -10.97 10.37
CA SER A 142 11.42 -11.46 11.36
C SER A 142 12.50 -12.35 10.72
N GLU A 143 12.11 -13.32 9.90
CA GLU A 143 13.02 -14.23 9.18
C GLU A 143 13.99 -13.48 8.25
N ASN A 144 13.60 -12.29 7.79
CA ASN A 144 14.42 -11.45 6.91
C ASN A 144 15.15 -10.30 7.65
N GLY A 145 15.14 -10.29 8.99
CA GLY A 145 15.88 -9.32 9.80
C GLY A 145 15.19 -7.99 10.03
N PHE A 146 13.89 -7.87 9.69
CA PHE A 146 13.08 -6.66 9.86
C PHE A 146 12.22 -6.69 11.13
N ASN A 147 12.76 -7.18 12.25
CA ASN A 147 12.05 -7.35 13.53
C ASN A 147 11.50 -6.04 14.13
N ASN A 148 12.05 -4.90 13.73
CA ASN A 148 11.71 -3.60 14.30
C ASN A 148 10.64 -2.84 13.50
N ILE A 149 10.12 -3.40 12.39
CA ILE A 149 9.06 -2.76 11.62
C ILE A 149 7.71 -3.07 12.27
N PRO A 150 7.00 -2.06 12.80
CA PRO A 150 5.67 -2.24 13.36
C PRO A 150 4.64 -2.65 12.30
N ILE A 151 3.64 -3.43 12.72
CA ILE A 151 2.48 -3.78 11.91
C ILE A 151 1.26 -3.02 12.45
N MET A 152 0.77 -2.04 11.68
CA MET A 152 -0.44 -1.27 12.00
C MET A 152 -1.65 -1.91 11.33
N CYS A 153 -2.26 -2.90 11.98
CA CYS A 153 -3.36 -3.65 11.40
C CYS A 153 -4.68 -2.89 11.46
N TYR A 154 -5.44 -2.91 10.37
CA TYR A 154 -6.84 -2.48 10.35
C TYR A 154 -7.68 -3.53 11.09
N SER A 155 -8.04 -3.25 12.35
CA SER A 155 -8.76 -4.19 13.20
C SER A 155 -10.27 -4.21 12.94
N VAL A 156 -10.83 -3.07 12.49
CA VAL A 156 -12.27 -2.93 12.18
C VAL A 156 -12.46 -2.06 10.96
N LYS A 157 -13.30 -2.53 10.04
CA LYS A 157 -13.76 -1.77 8.87
C LYS A 157 -15.29 -1.72 8.89
N TYR A 158 -15.85 -0.55 9.12
CA TYR A 158 -17.30 -0.37 9.07
C TYR A 158 -17.76 -0.16 7.64
N SER A 159 -18.84 -0.83 7.23
CA SER A 159 -19.53 -0.52 5.98
C SER A 159 -20.13 0.88 6.05
N SER A 160 -19.63 1.79 5.23
CA SER A 160 -20.06 3.19 5.21
C SER A 160 -20.13 3.73 3.78
N SER A 161 -20.80 4.89 3.62
CA SER A 161 -20.88 5.59 2.33
C SER A 161 -19.52 6.08 1.80
N PHE A 162 -18.50 6.18 2.65
CA PHE A 162 -17.14 6.58 2.23
C PHE A 162 -16.42 5.56 1.37
N TYR A 163 -16.84 4.29 1.35
CA TYR A 163 -16.27 3.28 0.47
C TYR A 163 -16.50 3.55 -1.01
N GLY A 164 -17.65 4.13 -1.37
CA GLY A 164 -17.96 4.45 -2.76
C GLY A 164 -16.90 5.37 -3.39
N PRO A 165 -16.63 6.56 -2.82
CA PRO A 165 -15.58 7.45 -3.29
C PRO A 165 -14.18 6.83 -3.33
N PHE A 166 -13.81 6.04 -2.34
CA PHE A 166 -12.49 5.42 -2.25
C PHE A 166 -12.24 4.39 -3.36
N ARG A 167 -13.25 3.69 -3.86
CA ARG A 167 -13.11 2.74 -4.98
C ARG A 167 -12.58 3.37 -6.27
N GLU A 168 -12.78 4.66 -6.47
CA GLU A 168 -12.21 5.38 -7.60
C GLU A 168 -10.73 5.72 -7.37
N ALA A 169 -10.31 5.80 -6.11
CA ALA A 169 -8.96 6.21 -5.73
C ALA A 169 -7.92 5.08 -5.89
N ALA A 170 -8.32 3.81 -5.82
CA ALA A 170 -7.41 2.65 -5.79
C ALA A 170 -7.55 1.73 -7.02
#